data_e6e9cf3c2fa590c11784f6bc08141bf3
#
_entry.id   e6e9cf3c2fa590c11784f6bc08141bf3
#
_cell.length_a   1.000
_cell.length_b   1.000
_cell.length_c   1.000
_cell.angle_alpha   90.00
_cell.angle_beta   90.00
_cell.angle_gamma   90.00
#
_symmetry.space_group_name_H-M   'P 1'
#
loop_
_entity.id
_entity.type
_entity.pdbx_description
1 polymer ?
#
loop_
_entity_poly.entity_id
_entity_poly.type
_entity_poly.pdbx_seq_one_letter_code
_entity_poly.pdbx_strand_id
1 'polypeptide(L)'
;MIAPSYKNHPTTVGNARAAVSRRNFLRQAAGGAAAAGLVLSGGSVLLTAADEPHFEFPTEPRARLAVASYPFRRFMDSPFNRRRDPQHPGMDLPAFARMVVERYKVPGIEPLNHHFASREPKDLEALREAFQKTGAHVVNIPVDFRQSFYDPDAAQRKTAVDAAKPWVDAAVLVGSPSIRVHIAGVHGAAPDAALASESLKELAEYGGEHNIVVTLENDDLVSEDAFFIVRVLDMVNHPYLRALPDFGNSAMTGDPAFNLDALTLMFRHAYNISHMKDSEEGDGGKIYNADVPGTFRIARDGGYRGYFSMEMDRSGDPYEGTARLIEQSLDALKAELARPVVTT
;
A
#
# COMPACT_ATOMS: atom_id res chain seq x y z
N MET A 1 21.80 13.03 17.83
CA MET A 1 21.83 11.63 17.39
C MET A 1 20.66 11.46 16.42
N ILE A 2 20.96 11.43 15.12
CA ILE A 2 19.97 11.31 14.04
C ILE A 2 19.56 9.84 13.99
N ALA A 3 18.28 9.55 14.21
CA ALA A 3 17.77 8.20 14.03
C ALA A 3 17.79 7.85 12.53
N PRO A 4 18.22 6.64 12.13
CA PRO A 4 18.27 6.26 10.72
C PRO A 4 16.85 6.23 10.15
N SER A 5 16.69 6.80 8.96
CA SER A 5 15.49 6.61 8.15
C SER A 5 15.35 5.12 7.84
N TYR A 6 14.15 4.58 7.78
CA TYR A 6 13.91 3.18 7.42
C TYR A 6 14.42 2.85 6.00
N LYS A 7 14.66 3.86 5.17
CA LYS A 7 15.27 3.75 3.83
C LYS A 7 16.81 3.75 3.82
N ASN A 8 17.50 3.91 4.98
CA ASN A 8 18.95 3.90 5.05
C ASN A 8 19.48 2.55 5.53
N HIS A 9 19.43 1.52 4.70
CA HIS A 9 20.42 0.45 4.76
C HIS A 9 21.58 0.82 3.85
N PRO A 10 22.85 0.73 4.31
CA PRO A 10 23.98 0.94 3.43
C PRO A 10 23.99 -0.16 2.38
N THR A 11 23.61 0.18 1.17
CA THR A 11 23.79 -0.66 -0.01
C THR A 11 25.27 -0.68 -0.35
N THR A 12 26.04 -1.57 0.28
CA THR A 12 27.22 -2.13 -0.38
C THR A 12 26.70 -3.08 -1.46
N VAL A 13 26.24 -2.51 -2.56
CA VAL A 13 25.92 -3.28 -3.77
C VAL A 13 27.24 -3.70 -4.38
N GLY A 14 27.72 -4.88 -3.99
CA GLY A 14 28.65 -5.64 -4.81
C GLY A 14 27.92 -5.94 -6.13
N ASN A 15 28.52 -5.52 -7.24
CA ASN A 15 28.07 -5.72 -8.61
C ASN A 15 27.67 -7.18 -8.89
N ALA A 16 26.39 -7.49 -8.74
CA ALA A 16 25.75 -8.66 -9.32
C ALA A 16 24.40 -8.22 -9.91
N ARG A 17 24.47 -7.37 -10.95
CA ARG A 17 23.33 -7.12 -11.84
C ARG A 17 23.10 -8.37 -12.67
N ALA A 18 22.33 -9.34 -12.16
CA ALA A 18 21.61 -10.25 -13.03
C ALA A 18 20.41 -9.47 -13.58
N ALA A 19 20.61 -8.80 -14.72
CA ALA A 19 19.54 -8.19 -15.47
C ALA A 19 18.53 -9.28 -15.84
N VAL A 20 17.39 -9.31 -15.15
CA VAL A 20 16.25 -10.11 -15.60
C VAL A 20 15.74 -9.44 -16.87
N SER A 21 16.15 -10.00 -18.02
CA SER A 21 15.77 -9.52 -19.34
C SER A 21 14.25 -9.64 -19.51
N ARG A 22 13.57 -8.59 -20.01
CA ARG A 22 12.17 -8.60 -20.47
C ARG A 22 11.80 -9.89 -21.23
N ARG A 23 12.72 -10.44 -22.00
CA ARG A 23 12.52 -11.69 -22.76
C ARG A 23 12.35 -12.95 -21.90
N ASN A 24 12.98 -13.00 -20.72
CA ASN A 24 12.90 -14.17 -19.84
C ASN A 24 11.63 -14.17 -19.03
N PHE A 25 11.13 -13.00 -18.63
CA PHE A 25 9.86 -12.88 -17.92
C PHE A 25 8.66 -13.26 -18.82
N LEU A 26 8.62 -12.76 -20.06
CA LEU A 26 7.54 -13.07 -21.01
C LEU A 26 7.53 -14.55 -21.46
N ARG A 27 8.68 -15.24 -21.42
CA ARG A 27 8.74 -16.69 -21.71
C ARG A 27 8.26 -17.56 -20.55
N GLN A 28 8.38 -17.12 -19.30
CA GLN A 28 7.88 -17.84 -18.13
C GLN A 28 6.37 -17.69 -17.94
N ALA A 29 5.80 -16.55 -18.31
CA ALA A 29 4.35 -16.33 -18.27
C ALA A 29 3.54 -17.11 -19.32
N ALA A 30 4.18 -17.59 -20.41
CA ALA A 30 3.52 -18.32 -21.49
C ALA A 30 3.55 -19.86 -21.36
N GLY A 31 4.14 -20.40 -20.27
CA GLY A 31 4.45 -21.83 -20.14
C GLY A 31 3.57 -22.64 -19.18
N GLY A 32 2.52 -22.08 -18.59
CA GLY A 32 1.77 -22.70 -17.50
C GLY A 32 0.33 -23.11 -17.78
N ALA A 33 0.05 -23.80 -18.90
CA ALA A 33 -1.26 -24.40 -19.12
C ALA A 33 -1.13 -25.82 -19.72
N ALA A 34 -0.92 -26.81 -18.85
CA ALA A 34 -1.20 -28.19 -19.18
C ALA A 34 -1.72 -28.89 -17.91
N ALA A 35 -3.04 -28.97 -17.78
CA ALA A 35 -3.70 -29.75 -16.75
C ALA A 35 -3.68 -31.23 -17.15
N ALA A 36 -3.05 -32.07 -16.32
CA ALA A 36 -3.23 -33.53 -16.37
C ALA A 36 -4.25 -33.88 -15.27
N GLY A 37 -5.43 -34.33 -15.70
CA GLY A 37 -6.46 -34.84 -14.81
C GLY A 37 -6.06 -36.16 -14.16
N LEU A 38 -6.18 -36.20 -12.80
CA LEU A 38 -6.31 -37.45 -12.06
C LEU A 38 -7.61 -37.38 -11.26
N VAL A 39 -8.54 -38.24 -11.62
CA VAL A 39 -9.77 -38.49 -10.87
C VAL A 39 -9.43 -39.42 -9.72
N LEU A 40 -9.42 -38.92 -8.48
CA LEU A 40 -9.50 -39.75 -7.27
C LEU A 40 -10.80 -39.42 -6.55
N SER A 41 -11.68 -40.40 -6.49
CA SER A 41 -12.92 -40.39 -5.72
C SER A 41 -12.62 -40.41 -4.22
N GLY A 42 -12.82 -39.30 -3.57
CA GLY A 42 -12.77 -39.14 -2.11
C GLY A 42 -13.25 -37.74 -1.79
N GLY A 43 -14.32 -37.62 -0.97
CA GLY A 43 -15.11 -36.47 -0.55
C GLY A 43 -14.53 -35.10 -0.89
N SER A 44 -15.11 -34.44 -1.88
CA SER A 44 -14.81 -33.03 -2.18
C SER A 44 -15.26 -32.17 -1.00
N VAL A 45 -14.31 -31.73 -0.20
CA VAL A 45 -14.50 -30.49 0.55
C VAL A 45 -14.58 -29.42 -0.53
N LEU A 46 -15.80 -28.95 -0.82
CA LEU A 46 -16.00 -27.72 -1.58
C LEU A 46 -15.35 -26.60 -0.72
N LEU A 47 -14.11 -26.24 -1.05
CA LEU A 47 -13.59 -24.96 -0.66
C LEU A 47 -14.53 -23.94 -1.31
N THR A 48 -15.44 -23.38 -0.53
CA THR A 48 -16.18 -22.19 -0.95
C THR A 48 -15.14 -21.15 -1.30
N ALA A 49 -15.18 -20.63 -2.53
CA ALA A 49 -14.37 -19.48 -2.88
C ALA A 49 -14.63 -18.42 -1.80
N ALA A 50 -13.57 -17.83 -1.26
CA ALA A 50 -13.74 -16.73 -0.32
C ALA A 50 -14.58 -15.66 -1.01
N ASP A 51 -15.55 -15.10 -0.29
CA ASP A 51 -16.37 -14.03 -0.83
C ASP A 51 -15.47 -12.84 -1.22
N GLU A 52 -15.79 -12.15 -2.31
CA GLU A 52 -15.07 -10.94 -2.72
C GLU A 52 -15.31 -9.82 -1.70
N PRO A 53 -14.31 -8.93 -1.47
CA PRO A 53 -14.52 -7.77 -0.61
C PRO A 53 -15.69 -6.90 -1.09
N HIS A 54 -16.57 -6.49 -0.16
CA HIS A 54 -17.76 -5.71 -0.47
C HIS A 54 -17.60 -4.26 0.00
N PHE A 55 -17.03 -3.39 -0.88
CA PHE A 55 -16.91 -1.96 -0.61
C PHE A 55 -17.51 -1.15 -1.77
N GLU A 56 -18.27 -0.11 -1.41
CA GLU A 56 -18.74 0.88 -2.37
C GLU A 56 -17.73 2.04 -2.43
N PHE A 57 -17.28 2.36 -3.64
CA PHE A 57 -16.35 3.45 -3.86
C PHE A 57 -17.08 4.68 -4.40
N PRO A 58 -16.72 5.89 -3.94
CA PRO A 58 -17.29 7.12 -4.47
C PRO A 58 -16.89 7.31 -5.94
N THR A 59 -17.78 7.93 -6.71
CA THR A 59 -17.55 8.25 -8.14
C THR A 59 -17.09 9.70 -8.34
N GLU A 60 -17.40 10.58 -7.37
CA GLU A 60 -16.99 11.98 -7.42
C GLU A 60 -15.48 12.08 -7.19
N PRO A 61 -14.71 12.80 -8.05
CA PRO A 61 -13.25 12.81 -7.99
C PRO A 61 -12.66 13.16 -6.64
N ARG A 62 -13.16 14.21 -5.98
CA ARG A 62 -12.63 14.64 -4.67
C ARG A 62 -12.92 13.64 -3.56
N ALA A 63 -14.06 12.96 -3.63
CA ALA A 63 -14.43 11.92 -2.66
C ALA A 63 -13.57 10.64 -2.79
N ARG A 64 -12.91 10.45 -3.94
CA ARG A 64 -11.93 9.38 -4.16
C ARG A 64 -10.53 9.71 -3.65
N LEU A 65 -10.30 10.92 -3.11
CA LEU A 65 -9.01 11.31 -2.56
C LEU A 65 -8.94 11.03 -1.07
N ALA A 66 -7.74 10.73 -0.61
CA ALA A 66 -7.38 10.63 0.80
C ALA A 66 -6.04 11.33 1.06
N VAL A 67 -5.74 11.58 2.32
CA VAL A 67 -4.45 12.13 2.74
C VAL A 67 -3.81 11.17 3.73
N ALA A 68 -2.59 10.72 3.41
CA ALA A 68 -1.77 9.93 4.33
C ALA A 68 -1.23 10.80 5.47
N SER A 69 -1.17 10.26 6.67
CA SER A 69 -0.56 10.96 7.79
C SER A 69 0.98 10.89 7.77
N TYR A 70 1.57 10.06 6.90
CA TYR A 70 3.00 9.90 6.76
C TYR A 70 3.75 11.21 6.40
N PRO A 71 3.31 12.07 5.47
CA PRO A 71 3.93 13.37 5.21
C PRO A 71 4.01 14.25 6.46
N PHE A 72 3.05 14.11 7.37
CA PHE A 72 2.92 14.88 8.60
C PHE A 72 3.59 14.23 9.83
N ARG A 73 4.40 13.17 9.64
CA ARG A 73 5.02 12.37 10.71
C ARG A 73 5.79 13.17 11.75
N ARG A 74 6.33 14.35 11.39
CA ARG A 74 7.01 15.25 12.35
C ARG A 74 6.05 15.99 13.30
N PHE A 75 4.77 16.07 12.93
CA PHE A 75 3.73 16.76 13.67
C PHE A 75 2.89 15.80 14.53
N MET A 76 2.88 14.50 14.20
CA MET A 76 1.95 13.55 14.80
C MET A 76 2.33 13.21 16.23
N ASP A 77 1.47 13.57 17.19
CA ASP A 77 1.61 13.23 18.61
C ASP A 77 1.10 11.81 18.87
N SER A 78 2.05 10.89 19.06
CA SER A 78 1.79 9.53 19.50
C SER A 78 3.00 9.01 20.27
N PRO A 79 2.81 8.22 21.35
CA PRO A 79 3.91 7.60 22.08
C PRO A 79 4.73 6.62 21.24
N PHE A 80 4.18 6.16 20.12
CA PHE A 80 4.84 5.22 19.20
C PHE A 80 5.51 5.92 18.02
N ASN A 81 5.28 7.21 17.82
CA ASN A 81 5.87 7.98 16.72
C ASN A 81 7.29 8.47 17.06
N ARG A 82 8.28 7.72 16.65
CA ARG A 82 9.70 8.08 16.83
C ARG A 82 10.18 9.22 15.93
N ARG A 83 9.36 9.66 14.98
CA ARG A 83 9.68 10.74 14.03
C ARG A 83 9.08 12.09 14.43
N ARG A 84 8.40 12.15 15.60
CA ARG A 84 7.86 13.38 16.16
C ARG A 84 8.98 14.39 16.39
N ASP A 85 8.82 15.59 15.85
CA ASP A 85 9.74 16.70 16.05
C ASP A 85 9.10 17.73 17.02
N PRO A 86 9.61 17.86 18.25
CA PRO A 86 9.03 18.77 19.24
C PRO A 86 9.13 20.25 18.88
N GLN A 87 9.90 20.62 17.85
CA GLN A 87 9.95 21.99 17.35
C GLN A 87 8.72 22.36 16.52
N HIS A 88 7.95 21.36 16.05
CA HIS A 88 6.68 21.57 15.37
C HIS A 88 5.50 21.49 16.35
N PRO A 89 4.39 22.20 16.09
CA PRO A 89 3.13 21.99 16.82
C PRO A 89 2.69 20.54 16.77
N GLY A 90 2.25 20.00 17.92
CA GLY A 90 1.73 18.64 18.00
C GLY A 90 0.33 18.52 17.42
N MET A 91 0.03 17.34 16.85
CA MET A 91 -1.26 17.03 16.25
C MET A 91 -1.60 15.56 16.48
N ASP A 92 -2.72 15.28 17.14
CA ASP A 92 -3.26 13.92 17.24
C ASP A 92 -4.07 13.53 15.99
N LEU A 93 -4.49 12.27 15.90
CA LEU A 93 -5.27 11.80 14.75
C LEU A 93 -6.61 12.52 14.56
N PRO A 94 -7.41 12.86 15.60
CA PRO A 94 -8.59 13.71 15.45
C PRO A 94 -8.30 15.10 14.89
N ALA A 95 -7.22 15.74 15.33
CA ALA A 95 -6.80 17.04 14.79
C ALA A 95 -6.30 16.92 13.35
N PHE A 96 -5.58 15.85 13.02
CA PHE A 96 -5.19 15.54 11.64
C PHE A 96 -6.42 15.37 10.73
N ALA A 97 -7.40 14.57 11.12
CA ALA A 97 -8.63 14.38 10.36
C ALA A 97 -9.36 15.70 10.11
N ARG A 98 -9.49 16.54 11.14
CA ARG A 98 -10.10 17.87 11.03
C ARG A 98 -9.31 18.75 10.06
N MET A 99 -8.00 18.80 10.18
CA MET A 99 -7.12 19.58 9.30
C MET A 99 -7.31 19.14 7.84
N VAL A 100 -7.35 17.85 7.54
CA VAL A 100 -7.54 17.33 6.19
C VAL A 100 -8.88 17.79 5.61
N VAL A 101 -9.98 17.61 6.36
CA VAL A 101 -11.31 18.01 5.91
C VAL A 101 -11.44 19.53 5.75
N GLU A 102 -10.98 20.30 6.74
CA GLU A 102 -11.12 21.76 6.71
C GLU A 102 -10.23 22.42 5.68
N ARG A 103 -8.96 22.00 5.55
CA ARG A 103 -7.99 22.61 4.64
C ARG A 103 -8.17 22.14 3.20
N TYR A 104 -8.31 20.83 2.99
CA TYR A 104 -8.27 20.25 1.65
C TYR A 104 -9.64 19.87 1.09
N LYS A 105 -10.68 19.87 1.93
CA LYS A 105 -12.03 19.40 1.56
C LYS A 105 -12.03 17.96 1.05
N VAL A 106 -11.14 17.13 1.59
CA VAL A 106 -10.97 15.71 1.30
C VAL A 106 -11.47 14.91 2.50
N PRO A 107 -12.44 13.98 2.33
CA PRO A 107 -12.98 13.21 3.45
C PRO A 107 -12.14 11.97 3.82
N GLY A 108 -11.34 11.44 2.88
CA GLY A 108 -10.51 10.27 3.11
C GLY A 108 -9.25 10.61 3.92
N ILE A 109 -8.94 9.79 4.92
CA ILE A 109 -7.69 9.84 5.67
C ILE A 109 -7.04 8.46 5.73
N GLU A 110 -5.72 8.44 5.80
CA GLU A 110 -4.92 7.23 5.91
C GLU A 110 -3.92 7.37 7.06
N PRO A 111 -4.34 6.99 8.28
CA PRO A 111 -3.49 7.10 9.46
C PRO A 111 -2.47 5.96 9.53
N LEU A 112 -1.16 6.29 9.60
CA LEU A 112 -0.08 5.33 9.83
C LEU A 112 -0.21 4.70 11.23
N ASN A 113 0.06 3.40 11.37
CA ASN A 113 -0.05 2.68 12.63
C ASN A 113 0.69 3.32 13.80
N HIS A 114 1.88 3.89 13.57
CA HIS A 114 2.66 4.58 14.60
C HIS A 114 2.05 5.91 15.08
N HIS A 115 1.02 6.41 14.41
CA HIS A 115 0.31 7.63 14.80
C HIS A 115 -0.89 7.38 15.71
N PHE A 116 -1.30 6.12 15.90
CA PHE A 116 -2.28 5.75 16.91
C PHE A 116 -1.65 5.83 18.31
N ALA A 117 -2.33 6.48 19.24
CA ALA A 117 -1.87 6.59 20.63
C ALA A 117 -2.17 5.31 21.43
N SER A 118 -3.15 4.53 21.01
CA SER A 118 -3.60 3.29 21.66
C SER A 118 -4.24 2.37 20.63
N ARG A 119 -4.27 1.06 20.95
CA ARG A 119 -5.06 0.04 20.23
C ARG A 119 -6.15 -0.58 21.10
N GLU A 120 -6.39 -0.03 22.27
CA GLU A 120 -7.50 -0.48 23.11
C GLU A 120 -8.83 -0.26 22.39
N PRO A 121 -9.76 -1.22 22.38
CA PRO A 121 -11.03 -1.14 21.63
C PRO A 121 -11.79 0.17 21.88
N LYS A 122 -11.94 0.57 23.14
CA LYS A 122 -12.63 1.82 23.50
C LYS A 122 -12.00 3.07 22.91
N ASP A 123 -10.65 3.09 22.76
CA ASP A 123 -9.92 4.24 22.22
C ASP A 123 -10.07 4.28 20.70
N LEU A 124 -10.09 3.10 20.04
CA LEU A 124 -10.32 2.99 18.59
C LEU A 124 -11.76 3.35 18.21
N GLU A 125 -12.75 2.94 19.00
CA GLU A 125 -14.15 3.35 18.83
C GLU A 125 -14.32 4.87 19.00
N ALA A 126 -13.67 5.45 20.01
CA ALA A 126 -13.65 6.90 20.22
C ALA A 126 -12.97 7.65 19.04
N LEU A 127 -11.90 7.10 18.46
CA LEU A 127 -11.28 7.65 17.25
C LEU A 127 -12.25 7.62 16.06
N ARG A 128 -12.94 6.49 15.84
CA ARG A 128 -13.96 6.38 14.79
C ARG A 128 -15.03 7.46 14.91
N GLU A 129 -15.56 7.65 16.12
CA GLU A 129 -16.54 8.72 16.37
C GLU A 129 -15.96 10.11 16.11
N ALA A 130 -14.71 10.35 16.53
CA ALA A 130 -14.04 11.62 16.30
C ALA A 130 -13.86 11.91 14.81
N PHE A 131 -13.47 10.92 14.01
CA PHE A 131 -13.37 11.05 12.55
C PHE A 131 -14.74 11.36 11.92
N GLN A 132 -15.77 10.60 12.28
CA GLN A 132 -17.15 10.83 11.77
C GLN A 132 -17.64 12.25 12.08
N LYS A 133 -17.38 12.78 13.29
CA LYS A 133 -17.75 14.15 13.68
C LYS A 133 -17.07 15.23 12.82
N THR A 134 -15.90 14.93 12.24
CA THR A 134 -15.22 15.86 11.31
C THR A 134 -15.68 15.67 9.86
N GLY A 135 -16.44 14.63 9.56
CA GLY A 135 -16.78 14.21 8.20
C GLY A 135 -15.67 13.41 7.52
N ALA A 136 -14.66 12.96 8.27
CA ALA A 136 -13.60 12.10 7.76
C ALA A 136 -13.95 10.61 7.91
N HIS A 137 -13.33 9.78 7.04
CA HIS A 137 -13.33 8.33 7.16
C HIS A 137 -11.95 7.75 6.81
N VAL A 138 -11.61 6.64 7.45
CA VAL A 138 -10.35 5.94 7.19
C VAL A 138 -10.49 5.10 5.92
N VAL A 139 -9.51 5.19 5.02
CA VAL A 139 -9.50 4.43 3.74
C VAL A 139 -8.49 3.30 3.73
N ASN A 140 -7.49 3.36 4.61
CA ASN A 140 -6.45 2.34 4.80
C ASN A 140 -5.67 2.63 6.09
N ILE A 141 -4.98 1.64 6.64
CA ILE A 141 -4.01 1.81 7.72
C ILE A 141 -2.69 1.19 7.25
N PRO A 142 -1.68 2.00 6.90
CA PRO A 142 -0.32 1.48 6.72
C PRO A 142 0.21 0.95 8.04
N VAL A 143 0.75 -0.28 8.02
CA VAL A 143 1.23 -0.99 9.21
C VAL A 143 2.71 -1.32 9.04
N ASP A 144 3.56 -0.48 9.62
CA ASP A 144 4.99 -0.67 9.60
C ASP A 144 5.42 -1.54 10.79
N PHE A 145 6.15 -2.62 10.50
CA PHE A 145 6.84 -3.47 11.47
C PHE A 145 8.10 -4.07 10.84
N ARG A 146 8.91 -4.77 11.64
CA ARG A 146 10.24 -5.24 11.21
C ARG A 146 10.28 -6.71 10.79
N GLN A 147 9.26 -7.46 11.14
CA GLN A 147 9.18 -8.88 10.85
C GLN A 147 8.95 -9.10 9.36
N SER A 148 9.54 -10.15 8.81
CA SER A 148 9.43 -10.47 7.40
C SER A 148 8.53 -11.67 7.14
N PHE A 149 7.68 -11.57 6.14
CA PHE A 149 6.83 -12.66 5.68
C PHE A 149 7.58 -13.76 4.90
N TYR A 150 8.85 -13.53 4.52
CA TYR A 150 9.68 -14.53 3.85
C TYR A 150 10.94 -14.92 4.65
N ASP A 151 10.98 -14.65 5.95
CA ASP A 151 12.09 -15.13 6.78
C ASP A 151 12.28 -16.65 6.60
N PRO A 152 13.49 -17.16 6.39
CA PRO A 152 13.74 -18.60 6.30
C PRO A 152 13.27 -19.37 7.52
N ASP A 153 13.31 -18.76 8.72
CA ASP A 153 12.77 -19.34 9.94
C ASP A 153 11.23 -19.16 9.99
N ALA A 154 10.51 -20.28 9.97
CA ALA A 154 9.05 -20.29 10.04
C ALA A 154 8.49 -19.64 11.32
N ALA A 155 9.22 -19.70 12.45
CA ALA A 155 8.80 -19.03 13.67
C ALA A 155 8.87 -17.51 13.53
N GLN A 156 9.88 -16.99 12.82
CA GLN A 156 9.97 -15.55 12.51
C GLN A 156 8.86 -15.11 11.54
N ARG A 157 8.57 -15.91 10.51
CA ARG A 157 7.42 -15.61 9.62
C ARG A 157 6.11 -15.53 10.37
N LYS A 158 5.91 -16.47 11.32
CA LYS A 158 4.72 -16.43 12.18
C LYS A 158 4.63 -15.14 12.98
N THR A 159 5.75 -14.61 13.49
CA THR A 159 5.73 -13.33 14.22
C THR A 159 5.29 -12.15 13.33
N ALA A 160 5.54 -12.20 12.02
CA ALA A 160 5.05 -11.18 11.08
C ALA A 160 3.52 -11.23 10.96
N VAL A 161 2.96 -12.42 10.79
CA VAL A 161 1.50 -12.63 10.75
C VAL A 161 0.84 -12.20 12.06
N ASP A 162 1.40 -12.62 13.20
CA ASP A 162 0.90 -12.29 14.55
C ASP A 162 1.00 -10.77 14.85
N ALA A 163 1.97 -10.06 14.25
CA ALA A 163 2.09 -8.61 14.36
C ALA A 163 1.04 -7.87 13.53
N ALA A 164 0.61 -8.44 12.40
CA ALA A 164 -0.36 -7.82 11.49
C ALA A 164 -1.81 -8.02 11.94
N LYS A 165 -2.19 -9.19 12.44
CA LYS A 165 -3.57 -9.53 12.85
C LYS A 165 -4.24 -8.50 13.78
N PRO A 166 -3.58 -7.98 14.84
CA PRO A 166 -4.18 -6.95 15.68
C PRO A 166 -4.48 -5.63 14.96
N TRP A 167 -3.89 -5.39 13.79
CA TRP A 167 -4.20 -4.25 12.96
C TRP A 167 -5.39 -4.51 12.03
N VAL A 168 -5.66 -5.76 11.67
CA VAL A 168 -6.94 -6.15 11.05
C VAL A 168 -8.08 -5.87 12.03
N ASP A 169 -7.93 -6.28 13.31
CA ASP A 169 -8.92 -6.01 14.35
C ASP A 169 -9.13 -4.51 14.58
N ALA A 170 -8.04 -3.75 14.61
CA ALA A 170 -8.08 -2.29 14.74
C ALA A 170 -8.79 -1.63 13.55
N ALA A 171 -8.55 -2.14 12.32
CA ALA A 171 -9.21 -1.64 11.12
C ALA A 171 -10.73 -1.78 11.18
N VAL A 172 -11.23 -2.92 11.68
CA VAL A 172 -12.67 -3.12 11.92
C VAL A 172 -13.23 -2.05 12.86
N LEU A 173 -12.54 -1.81 13.99
CA LEU A 173 -13.01 -0.87 15.02
C LEU A 173 -13.02 0.58 14.55
N VAL A 174 -12.00 1.02 13.81
CA VAL A 174 -11.96 2.40 13.29
C VAL A 174 -12.72 2.59 11.98
N GLY A 175 -13.21 1.49 11.37
CA GLY A 175 -13.95 1.51 10.11
C GLY A 175 -13.07 1.66 8.87
N SER A 176 -11.83 1.17 8.91
CA SER A 176 -10.95 1.07 7.74
C SER A 176 -11.30 -0.16 6.90
N PRO A 177 -11.39 -0.06 5.56
CA PRO A 177 -11.62 -1.21 4.69
C PRO A 177 -10.37 -2.08 4.49
N SER A 178 -9.18 -1.59 4.85
CA SER A 178 -7.93 -2.29 4.60
C SER A 178 -6.81 -1.92 5.55
N ILE A 179 -5.79 -2.78 5.54
CA ILE A 179 -4.46 -2.48 6.06
C ILE A 179 -3.42 -2.68 4.94
N ARG A 180 -2.33 -1.94 4.96
CA ARG A 180 -1.13 -2.22 4.17
C ARG A 180 -0.06 -2.81 5.08
N VAL A 181 0.58 -3.88 4.66
CA VAL A 181 1.72 -4.48 5.36
C VAL A 181 2.97 -4.47 4.49
N HIS A 182 4.15 -4.43 5.13
CA HIS A 182 5.45 -4.54 4.45
C HIS A 182 5.90 -5.98 4.34
N ILE A 183 6.60 -6.30 3.25
CA ILE A 183 7.44 -7.48 3.15
C ILE A 183 8.88 -7.08 3.48
N ALA A 184 9.16 -6.91 4.78
CA ALA A 184 10.45 -6.44 5.25
C ALA A 184 11.62 -7.31 4.75
N GLY A 185 12.72 -6.69 4.33
CA GLY A 185 13.92 -7.39 3.89
C GLY A 185 14.58 -8.20 5.02
N VAL A 186 15.12 -9.38 4.69
CA VAL A 186 15.87 -10.24 5.60
C VAL A 186 17.34 -10.17 5.29
N HIS A 187 18.16 -9.84 6.30
CA HIS A 187 19.59 -9.76 6.11
C HIS A 187 20.18 -11.13 5.71
N GLY A 188 20.88 -11.16 4.58
CA GLY A 188 21.53 -12.37 4.08
C GLY A 188 20.61 -13.36 3.36
N ALA A 189 19.32 -13.07 3.22
CA ALA A 189 18.38 -13.86 2.44
C ALA A 189 17.83 -13.04 1.26
N ALA A 190 17.73 -13.67 0.09
CA ALA A 190 17.01 -13.11 -1.03
C ALA A 190 15.50 -13.20 -0.82
N PRO A 191 14.69 -12.28 -1.39
CA PRO A 191 13.24 -12.38 -1.35
C PRO A 191 12.73 -13.71 -1.92
N ASP A 192 11.93 -14.41 -1.13
CA ASP A 192 11.34 -15.71 -1.48
C ASP A 192 9.82 -15.62 -1.56
N ALA A 193 9.30 -15.68 -2.78
CA ALA A 193 7.87 -15.55 -3.03
C ALA A 193 7.05 -16.73 -2.47
N ALA A 194 7.62 -17.94 -2.38
CA ALA A 194 6.90 -19.08 -1.84
C ALA A 194 6.71 -18.93 -0.33
N LEU A 195 7.77 -18.56 0.39
CA LEU A 195 7.70 -18.32 1.85
C LEU A 195 6.79 -17.13 2.18
N ALA A 196 6.89 -16.03 1.40
CA ALA A 196 6.00 -14.89 1.55
C ALA A 196 4.54 -15.28 1.33
N SER A 197 4.27 -16.10 0.31
CA SER A 197 2.91 -16.53 -0.04
C SER A 197 2.28 -17.42 1.03
N GLU A 198 3.05 -18.33 1.66
CA GLU A 198 2.56 -19.12 2.79
C GLU A 198 2.06 -18.23 3.93
N SER A 199 2.87 -17.25 4.33
CA SER A 199 2.56 -16.37 5.45
C SER A 199 1.42 -15.40 5.14
N LEU A 200 1.43 -14.82 3.94
CA LEU A 200 0.43 -13.83 3.51
C LEU A 200 -0.93 -14.48 3.21
N LYS A 201 -0.96 -15.77 2.85
CA LYS A 201 -2.20 -16.52 2.73
C LYS A 201 -2.95 -16.58 4.05
N GLU A 202 -2.27 -16.93 5.16
CA GLU A 202 -2.87 -16.94 6.49
C GLU A 202 -3.43 -15.57 6.88
N LEU A 203 -2.69 -14.49 6.57
CA LEU A 203 -3.14 -13.14 6.86
C LEU A 203 -4.31 -12.71 5.97
N ALA A 204 -4.34 -13.11 4.70
CA ALA A 204 -5.44 -12.84 3.78
C ALA A 204 -6.73 -13.57 4.19
N GLU A 205 -6.62 -14.84 4.63
CA GLU A 205 -7.74 -15.59 5.18
C GLU A 205 -8.31 -14.88 6.42
N TYR A 206 -7.46 -14.47 7.35
CA TYR A 206 -7.86 -13.69 8.53
C TYR A 206 -8.51 -12.36 8.15
N GLY A 207 -7.97 -11.63 7.17
CA GLY A 207 -8.57 -10.42 6.63
C GLY A 207 -9.97 -10.67 6.05
N GLY A 208 -10.12 -11.80 5.32
CA GLY A 208 -11.41 -12.22 4.75
C GLY A 208 -12.49 -12.48 5.79
N GLU A 209 -12.14 -13.14 6.90
CA GLU A 209 -13.06 -13.37 8.02
C GLU A 209 -13.60 -12.05 8.63
N HIS A 210 -12.85 -10.95 8.49
CA HIS A 210 -13.17 -9.64 9.05
C HIS A 210 -13.62 -8.61 8.00
N ASN A 211 -13.71 -9.00 6.72
CA ASN A 211 -13.93 -8.12 5.57
C ASN A 211 -12.92 -6.96 5.51
N ILE A 212 -11.65 -7.24 5.79
CA ILE A 212 -10.54 -6.29 5.73
C ILE A 212 -9.53 -6.76 4.67
N VAL A 213 -9.30 -5.92 3.68
CA VAL A 213 -8.32 -6.21 2.62
C VAL A 213 -6.91 -5.98 3.15
N VAL A 214 -6.02 -6.95 2.95
CA VAL A 214 -4.59 -6.80 3.18
C VAL A 214 -3.94 -6.35 1.87
N THR A 215 -3.18 -5.26 1.91
CA THR A 215 -2.54 -4.74 0.70
C THR A 215 -1.02 -4.76 0.82
N LEU A 216 -0.35 -4.96 -0.32
CA LEU A 216 1.10 -4.94 -0.48
C LEU A 216 1.48 -3.79 -1.39
N GLU A 217 2.41 -2.96 -0.93
CA GLU A 217 2.91 -1.79 -1.64
C GLU A 217 4.25 -2.09 -2.32
N ASN A 218 4.50 -1.51 -3.48
CA ASN A 218 5.83 -1.47 -4.09
C ASN A 218 6.69 -0.39 -3.39
N ASP A 219 7.15 -0.65 -2.15
CA ASP A 219 7.84 0.35 -1.33
C ASP A 219 9.37 0.36 -1.54
N ASP A 220 10.02 -0.80 -1.67
CA ASP A 220 11.45 -0.86 -1.98
C ASP A 220 11.75 -1.66 -3.26
N LEU A 221 12.98 -1.52 -3.76
CA LEU A 221 13.39 -2.15 -5.02
C LEU A 221 13.95 -3.57 -4.85
N VAL A 222 13.89 -4.15 -3.65
CA VAL A 222 14.46 -5.48 -3.34
C VAL A 222 13.40 -6.42 -2.78
N SER A 223 12.87 -6.14 -1.58
CA SER A 223 11.91 -7.02 -0.91
C SER A 223 10.46 -6.69 -1.28
N GLU A 224 10.22 -5.52 -1.84
CA GLU A 224 8.91 -5.01 -2.27
C GLU A 224 8.94 -4.51 -3.72
N ASP A 225 9.81 -5.06 -4.53
CA ASP A 225 9.79 -4.85 -5.98
C ASP A 225 8.42 -5.27 -6.56
N ALA A 226 7.86 -4.41 -7.44
CA ALA A 226 6.51 -4.61 -7.95
C ALA A 226 6.30 -5.98 -8.64
N PHE A 227 7.33 -6.50 -9.32
CA PHE A 227 7.25 -7.81 -9.98
C PHE A 227 7.30 -8.96 -8.97
N PHE A 228 8.04 -8.79 -7.86
CA PHE A 228 8.03 -9.73 -6.75
C PHE A 228 6.67 -9.72 -6.05
N ILE A 229 6.12 -8.54 -5.74
CA ILE A 229 4.79 -8.35 -5.15
C ILE A 229 3.73 -9.06 -6.00
N VAL A 230 3.68 -8.81 -7.31
CA VAL A 230 2.68 -9.43 -8.20
C VAL A 230 2.82 -10.95 -8.21
N ARG A 231 4.05 -11.49 -8.20
CA ARG A 231 4.26 -12.93 -8.09
C ARG A 231 3.67 -13.51 -6.80
N VAL A 232 3.85 -12.82 -5.67
CA VAL A 232 3.26 -13.23 -4.38
C VAL A 232 1.73 -13.20 -4.45
N LEU A 233 1.15 -12.13 -5.00
CA LEU A 233 -0.29 -11.99 -5.19
C LEU A 233 -0.88 -13.12 -6.06
N ASP A 234 -0.22 -13.45 -7.19
CA ASP A 234 -0.62 -14.53 -8.08
C ASP A 234 -0.54 -15.92 -7.40
N MET A 235 0.50 -16.14 -6.58
CA MET A 235 0.68 -17.40 -5.86
C MET A 235 -0.35 -17.58 -4.75
N VAL A 236 -0.68 -16.53 -3.99
CA VAL A 236 -1.71 -16.59 -2.94
C VAL A 236 -3.10 -16.67 -3.55
N ASN A 237 -3.36 -15.92 -4.60
CA ASN A 237 -4.63 -15.88 -5.34
C ASN A 237 -5.85 -15.80 -4.41
N HIS A 238 -5.86 -14.83 -3.49
CA HIS A 238 -6.91 -14.63 -2.50
C HIS A 238 -7.57 -13.25 -2.66
N PRO A 239 -8.92 -13.13 -2.62
CA PRO A 239 -9.62 -11.87 -2.88
C PRO A 239 -9.30 -10.77 -1.86
N TYR A 240 -8.87 -11.14 -0.66
CA TYR A 240 -8.48 -10.20 0.39
C TYR A 240 -6.97 -9.93 0.48
N LEU A 241 -6.16 -10.39 -0.50
CA LEU A 241 -4.77 -9.95 -0.66
C LEU A 241 -4.63 -9.20 -1.98
N ARG A 242 -4.36 -7.90 -1.93
CA ARG A 242 -4.38 -7.01 -3.08
C ARG A 242 -3.13 -6.14 -3.16
N ALA A 243 -2.92 -5.51 -4.31
CA ALA A 243 -1.86 -4.54 -4.47
C ALA A 243 -2.28 -3.15 -3.97
N LEU A 244 -1.31 -2.42 -3.43
CA LEU A 244 -1.33 -0.97 -3.24
C LEU A 244 -0.29 -0.37 -4.18
N PRO A 245 -0.65 0.06 -5.39
CA PRO A 245 0.29 0.72 -6.29
C PRO A 245 0.72 2.08 -5.74
N ASP A 246 2.02 2.28 -5.55
CA ASP A 246 2.61 3.58 -5.29
C ASP A 246 3.20 4.18 -6.57
N PHE A 247 2.87 5.43 -6.86
CA PHE A 247 3.20 6.11 -8.12
C PHE A 247 4.70 6.36 -8.30
N GLY A 248 5.45 6.53 -7.19
CA GLY A 248 6.81 7.04 -7.21
C GLY A 248 7.90 6.07 -6.80
N ASN A 249 7.61 5.06 -5.97
CA ASN A 249 8.65 4.21 -5.39
C ASN A 249 9.47 3.47 -6.46
N SER A 250 8.83 2.88 -7.45
CA SER A 250 9.53 2.20 -8.56
C SER A 250 10.27 3.16 -9.51
N ALA A 251 9.98 4.46 -9.47
CA ALA A 251 10.69 5.48 -10.26
C ALA A 251 12.14 5.66 -9.78
N MET A 252 12.48 5.26 -8.53
CA MET A 252 13.84 5.29 -8.00
C MET A 252 14.82 4.42 -8.77
N THR A 253 14.38 3.51 -9.63
CA THR A 253 15.25 2.83 -10.60
C THR A 253 15.90 3.80 -11.59
N GLY A 254 15.31 4.98 -11.79
CA GLY A 254 15.71 5.96 -12.80
C GLY A 254 15.27 5.59 -14.23
N ASP A 255 14.49 4.53 -14.39
CA ASP A 255 13.88 4.13 -15.67
C ASP A 255 12.36 4.39 -15.63
N PRO A 256 11.87 5.44 -16.33
CA PRO A 256 10.44 5.74 -16.38
C PRO A 256 9.60 4.61 -16.98
N ALA A 257 10.15 3.84 -17.93
CA ALA A 257 9.42 2.71 -18.52
C ALA A 257 9.26 1.58 -17.50
N PHE A 258 10.26 1.33 -16.65
CA PHE A 258 10.15 0.37 -15.56
C PHE A 258 9.04 0.76 -14.57
N ASN A 259 8.97 2.04 -14.19
CA ASN A 259 7.91 2.51 -13.28
C ASN A 259 6.51 2.30 -13.87
N LEU A 260 6.28 2.64 -15.15
CA LEU A 260 4.99 2.43 -15.80
C LEU A 260 4.64 0.93 -15.98
N ASP A 261 5.62 0.10 -16.31
CA ASP A 261 5.43 -1.36 -16.39
C ASP A 261 5.05 -1.94 -15.01
N ALA A 262 5.75 -1.52 -13.93
CA ALA A 262 5.45 -1.89 -12.55
C ALA A 262 4.02 -1.50 -12.16
N LEU A 263 3.64 -0.26 -12.39
CA LEU A 263 2.30 0.24 -12.09
C LEU A 263 1.21 -0.47 -12.91
N THR A 264 1.48 -0.76 -14.20
CA THR A 264 0.53 -1.51 -15.03
C THR A 264 0.25 -2.90 -14.46
N LEU A 265 1.26 -3.58 -13.93
CA LEU A 265 1.09 -4.87 -13.28
C LEU A 265 0.35 -4.74 -11.95
N MET A 266 0.77 -3.80 -11.10
CA MET A 266 0.19 -3.58 -9.77
C MET A 266 -1.31 -3.21 -9.86
N PHE A 267 -1.71 -2.32 -10.79
CA PHE A 267 -3.12 -1.91 -10.93
C PHE A 267 -4.06 -3.03 -11.36
N ARG A 268 -3.57 -4.12 -11.96
CA ARG A 268 -4.40 -5.32 -12.24
C ARG A 268 -4.81 -6.07 -10.97
N HIS A 269 -4.05 -5.89 -9.89
CA HIS A 269 -4.28 -6.51 -8.58
C HIS A 269 -4.75 -5.50 -7.52
N ALA A 270 -4.86 -4.22 -7.87
CA ALA A 270 -5.30 -3.17 -6.95
C ALA A 270 -6.82 -3.25 -6.72
N TYR A 271 -7.25 -2.89 -5.51
CA TYR A 271 -8.66 -2.90 -5.17
C TYR A 271 -9.14 -1.56 -4.60
N ASN A 272 -8.69 -1.18 -3.40
CA ASN A 272 -9.29 -0.05 -2.68
C ASN A 272 -8.39 1.16 -2.46
N ILE A 273 -7.07 1.02 -2.52
CA ILE A 273 -6.12 2.10 -2.19
C ILE A 273 -4.92 2.10 -3.13
N SER A 274 -4.42 3.30 -3.44
CA SER A 274 -3.16 3.55 -4.16
C SER A 274 -2.51 4.80 -3.56
N HIS A 275 -1.19 4.82 -3.40
CA HIS A 275 -0.45 6.00 -2.97
C HIS A 275 -0.13 6.90 -4.17
N MET A 276 -0.55 8.16 -4.07
CA MET A 276 -0.28 9.19 -5.06
C MET A 276 0.82 10.10 -4.58
N LYS A 277 1.92 10.11 -5.32
CA LYS A 277 3.03 11.07 -5.19
C LYS A 277 3.51 11.52 -6.57
N ASP A 278 3.99 12.75 -6.68
CA ASP A 278 4.52 13.30 -7.94
C ASP A 278 6.01 13.01 -8.11
N SER A 279 6.66 12.62 -7.04
CA SER A 279 8.10 12.35 -7.00
C SER A 279 8.49 11.61 -5.72
N GLU A 280 9.64 10.94 -5.78
CA GLU A 280 10.31 10.30 -4.65
C GLU A 280 11.68 10.94 -4.47
N GLU A 281 12.10 11.19 -3.22
CA GLU A 281 13.43 11.71 -2.89
C GLU A 281 14.35 10.57 -2.44
N GLY A 282 15.32 10.23 -3.27
CA GLY A 282 16.33 9.23 -2.97
C GLY A 282 17.56 9.79 -2.28
N ASP A 283 18.59 8.95 -2.19
CA ASP A 283 19.86 9.28 -1.55
C ASP A 283 20.49 10.54 -2.14
N GLY A 284 21.01 11.38 -1.24
CA GLY A 284 21.67 12.65 -1.60
C GLY A 284 20.70 13.73 -2.12
N GLY A 285 19.41 13.58 -1.89
CA GLY A 285 18.38 14.55 -2.32
C GLY A 285 18.05 14.46 -3.82
N LYS A 286 18.38 13.36 -4.48
CA LYS A 286 18.03 13.15 -5.88
C LYS A 286 16.53 12.92 -6.01
N ILE A 287 15.86 13.73 -6.84
CA ILE A 287 14.43 13.63 -7.10
C ILE A 287 14.19 12.74 -8.32
N TYR A 288 13.28 11.78 -8.15
CA TYR A 288 12.76 10.91 -9.19
C TYR A 288 11.29 11.24 -9.40
N ASN A 289 10.94 11.70 -10.60
CA ASN A 289 9.56 12.13 -10.89
C ASN A 289 8.71 10.96 -11.37
N ALA A 290 7.46 10.93 -10.94
CA ALA A 290 6.44 10.02 -11.44
C ALA A 290 5.66 10.64 -12.62
N ASP A 291 5.26 9.82 -13.59
CA ASP A 291 4.31 10.23 -14.62
C ASP A 291 2.88 10.16 -14.08
N VAL A 292 2.47 11.21 -13.36
CA VAL A 292 1.15 11.28 -12.73
C VAL A 292 0.01 11.08 -13.73
N PRO A 293 -0.08 11.81 -14.87
CA PRO A 293 -1.13 11.60 -15.85
C PRO A 293 -1.13 10.20 -16.47
N GLY A 294 0.06 9.65 -16.75
CA GLY A 294 0.21 8.29 -17.27
C GLY A 294 -0.29 7.24 -16.28
N THR A 295 0.00 7.43 -15.00
CA THR A 295 -0.42 6.49 -13.94
C THR A 295 -1.93 6.52 -13.72
N PHE A 296 -2.57 7.69 -13.71
CA PHE A 296 -4.04 7.77 -13.64
C PHE A 296 -4.71 7.09 -14.84
N ARG A 297 -4.10 7.18 -16.04
CA ARG A 297 -4.56 6.47 -17.22
C ARG A 297 -4.46 4.95 -17.04
N ILE A 298 -3.33 4.47 -16.54
CA ILE A 298 -3.13 3.03 -16.23
C ILE A 298 -4.18 2.56 -15.22
N ALA A 299 -4.41 3.31 -14.15
CA ALA A 299 -5.42 2.98 -13.13
C ALA A 299 -6.83 2.87 -13.75
N ARG A 300 -7.24 3.85 -14.57
CA ARG A 300 -8.52 3.81 -15.29
C ARG A 300 -8.62 2.61 -16.22
N ASP A 301 -7.60 2.38 -17.06
CA ASP A 301 -7.60 1.31 -18.06
C ASP A 301 -7.59 -0.08 -17.39
N GLY A 302 -7.03 -0.18 -16.17
CA GLY A 302 -7.14 -1.33 -15.27
C GLY A 302 -8.48 -1.46 -14.55
N GLY A 303 -9.43 -0.52 -14.74
CA GLY A 303 -10.74 -0.55 -14.09
C GLY A 303 -10.72 -0.18 -12.60
N TYR A 304 -9.65 0.46 -12.12
CA TYR A 304 -9.50 0.82 -10.71
C TYR A 304 -10.51 1.88 -10.26
N ARG A 305 -11.22 1.61 -9.16
CA ARG A 305 -12.25 2.48 -8.61
C ARG A 305 -11.95 2.99 -7.20
N GLY A 306 -10.90 2.48 -6.57
CA GLY A 306 -10.53 2.80 -5.18
C GLY A 306 -10.05 4.24 -4.97
N TYR A 307 -9.52 4.46 -3.79
CA TYR A 307 -9.00 5.75 -3.34
C TYR A 307 -7.57 6.01 -3.81
N PHE A 308 -7.24 7.28 -3.97
CA PHE A 308 -5.86 7.75 -4.14
C PHE A 308 -5.48 8.55 -2.90
N SER A 309 -4.50 8.06 -2.15
CA SER A 309 -4.01 8.70 -0.92
C SER A 309 -2.77 9.54 -1.21
N MET A 310 -2.83 10.81 -0.86
CA MET A 310 -1.72 11.75 -1.07
C MET A 310 -0.58 11.46 -0.11
N GLU A 311 0.54 10.99 -0.62
CA GLU A 311 1.72 10.66 0.17
C GLU A 311 2.94 11.41 -0.35
N MET A 312 3.09 12.69 0.02
CA MET A 312 4.29 13.44 -0.27
C MET A 312 5.50 12.82 0.45
N ASP A 313 6.49 12.33 -0.28
CA ASP A 313 7.72 11.76 0.30
C ASP A 313 8.97 12.42 -0.27
N ARG A 314 9.08 13.71 -0.07
CA ARG A 314 10.26 14.52 -0.34
C ARG A 314 10.39 15.64 0.68
N SER A 315 11.54 16.27 0.75
CA SER A 315 11.76 17.45 1.58
C SER A 315 10.85 18.61 1.18
N GLY A 316 10.45 19.42 2.15
CA GLY A 316 9.59 20.58 1.96
C GLY A 316 8.42 20.65 2.92
N ASP A 317 7.52 21.60 2.69
CA ASP A 317 6.31 21.78 3.49
C ASP A 317 5.26 20.73 3.12
N PRO A 318 4.87 19.82 4.04
CA PRO A 318 3.89 18.78 3.76
C PRO A 318 2.50 19.33 3.48
N TYR A 319 2.16 20.51 4.00
CA TYR A 319 0.86 21.12 3.75
C TYR A 319 0.72 21.59 2.29
N GLU A 320 1.73 22.28 1.78
CA GLU A 320 1.74 22.76 0.38
C GLU A 320 1.98 21.61 -0.60
N GLY A 321 2.82 20.64 -0.22
CA GLY A 321 3.04 19.45 -1.03
C GLY A 321 1.77 18.63 -1.20
N THR A 322 1.04 18.36 -0.12
CA THR A 322 -0.24 17.65 -0.16
C THR A 322 -1.28 18.42 -0.99
N ALA A 323 -1.38 19.76 -0.83
CA ALA A 323 -2.30 20.56 -1.63
C ALA A 323 -2.02 20.41 -3.14
N ARG A 324 -0.75 20.46 -3.55
CA ARG A 324 -0.33 20.25 -4.94
C ARG A 324 -0.71 18.87 -5.47
N LEU A 325 -0.47 17.80 -4.69
CA LEU A 325 -0.84 16.45 -5.08
C LEU A 325 -2.36 16.30 -5.27
N ILE A 326 -3.17 16.94 -4.42
CA ILE A 326 -4.63 16.95 -4.55
C ILE A 326 -5.05 17.61 -5.87
N GLU A 327 -4.51 18.79 -6.19
CA GLU A 327 -4.87 19.48 -7.45
C GLU A 327 -4.47 18.67 -8.68
N GLN A 328 -3.27 18.12 -8.71
CA GLN A 328 -2.81 17.22 -9.78
C GLN A 328 -3.73 16.00 -9.95
N SER A 329 -4.15 15.39 -8.83
CA SER A 329 -5.06 14.24 -8.83
C SER A 329 -6.44 14.61 -9.37
N LEU A 330 -6.99 15.76 -8.95
CA LEU A 330 -8.30 16.23 -9.44
C LEU A 330 -8.29 16.52 -10.92
N ASP A 331 -7.23 17.14 -11.42
CA ASP A 331 -7.10 17.46 -12.85
C ASP A 331 -6.98 16.16 -13.66
N ALA A 332 -6.18 15.20 -13.20
CA ALA A 332 -6.05 13.91 -13.85
C ALA A 332 -7.36 13.11 -13.83
N LEU A 333 -8.03 13.01 -12.68
CA LEU A 333 -9.31 12.29 -12.57
C LEU A 333 -10.40 12.90 -13.46
N LYS A 334 -10.51 14.23 -13.51
CA LYS A 334 -11.47 14.91 -14.40
C LYS A 334 -11.14 14.65 -15.86
N ALA A 335 -9.86 14.71 -16.25
CA ALA A 335 -9.42 14.43 -17.60
C ALA A 335 -9.74 12.98 -18.02
N GLU A 336 -9.56 12.01 -17.11
CA GLU A 336 -9.85 10.61 -17.39
C GLU A 336 -11.36 10.32 -17.45
N LEU A 337 -12.19 10.99 -16.62
CA LEU A 337 -13.65 10.89 -16.71
C LEU A 337 -14.23 11.48 -18.01
N ALA A 338 -13.57 12.49 -18.58
CA ALA A 338 -14.01 13.12 -19.84
C ALA A 338 -13.67 12.29 -21.08
N ARG A 339 -12.84 11.24 -20.96
CA ARG A 339 -12.46 10.38 -22.11
C ARG A 339 -13.53 9.34 -22.37
N PRO A 340 -13.89 9.07 -23.65
CA PRO A 340 -14.80 7.99 -24.00
C PRO A 340 -14.21 6.65 -23.54
N VAL A 341 -15.08 5.79 -23.01
CA VAL A 341 -14.71 4.39 -22.74
C VAL A 341 -14.49 3.71 -24.07
N VAL A 342 -13.26 3.33 -24.38
CA VAL A 342 -12.94 2.50 -25.54
C VAL A 342 -13.38 1.08 -25.19
N THR A 343 -14.58 0.70 -25.62
CA THR A 343 -15.02 -0.72 -25.60
C THR A 343 -14.23 -1.47 -26.66
N THR A 344 -13.22 -2.24 -26.23
CA THR A 344 -12.50 -3.22 -27.06
C THR A 344 -13.29 -4.52 -27.14
#